data_007567ff239c73322ebd109b971d64ec
#
_entry.id   007567ff239c73322ebd109b971d64ec
#
_cell.length_a   1.000
_cell.length_b   1.000
_cell.length_c   1.000
_cell.angle_alpha   90.00
_cell.angle_beta   90.00
_cell.angle_gamma   90.00
#
_symmetry.space_group_name_H-M   'P 1'
#
loop_
_entity.id
_entity.type
_entity.pdbx_description
1 polymer ?
#
loop_
_entity_poly.entity_id
_entity_poly.type
_entity_poly.pdbx_seq_one_letter_code
_entity_poly.pdbx_strand_id
1 'polypeptide(L)'
;MPPTATRALARLPALALAALLTPAVTAQTRKAAPQPVDAEYTAKIKEYLQDPRITTELVDHLPASATVPTPLKFHGRIVGTPGELTYARDIHRYFEALDKASDRATMWTIGKSEEGRDMVVLAIADEATIKQLSAYRDKLVKLTDPRTTTEAEAQALL
;
A
#
# COMPACT_ATOMS: atom_id res chain seq x y z
N MET A 1 -27.66 -66.27 61.38
CA MET A 1 -27.08 -66.28 60.03
C MET A 1 -27.39 -64.90 59.38
N PRO A 2 -26.45 -63.96 59.21
CA PRO A 2 -26.67 -62.71 58.51
C PRO A 2 -26.26 -62.92 57.04
N PRO A 3 -26.87 -62.16 56.11
CA PRO A 3 -26.54 -62.23 54.70
C PRO A 3 -25.39 -61.29 54.34
N THR A 4 -24.55 -61.74 53.47
CA THR A 4 -23.38 -61.11 52.87
C THR A 4 -23.76 -59.92 52.02
N ALA A 5 -23.17 -58.73 52.33
CA ALA A 5 -23.32 -57.54 51.53
C ALA A 5 -22.30 -57.52 50.40
N THR A 6 -22.81 -57.54 49.16
CA THR A 6 -22.02 -57.41 47.92
C THR A 6 -21.72 -55.93 47.67
N ARG A 7 -20.45 -55.54 47.77
CA ARG A 7 -19.95 -54.19 47.39
C ARG A 7 -19.94 -54.05 45.85
N ALA A 8 -20.79 -53.16 45.32
CA ALA A 8 -20.74 -52.70 43.96
C ALA A 8 -19.63 -51.64 43.81
N LEU A 9 -18.62 -51.95 43.00
CA LEU A 9 -17.60 -50.95 42.58
C LEU A 9 -18.21 -50.06 41.52
N ALA A 10 -18.42 -48.79 41.87
CA ALA A 10 -18.75 -47.75 40.89
C ALA A 10 -17.53 -47.40 40.05
N ARG A 11 -17.62 -47.70 38.75
CA ARG A 11 -16.63 -47.24 37.78
C ARG A 11 -16.95 -45.80 37.39
N LEU A 12 -16.07 -44.87 37.74
CA LEU A 12 -16.07 -43.50 37.28
C LEU A 12 -15.57 -43.46 35.84
N PRO A 13 -16.24 -42.78 34.91
CA PRO A 13 -15.70 -42.57 33.58
C PRO A 13 -14.64 -41.48 33.65
N ALA A 14 -13.42 -41.78 33.18
CA ALA A 14 -12.35 -40.81 32.97
C ALA A 14 -12.75 -39.89 31.82
N LEU A 15 -13.05 -38.62 32.13
CA LEU A 15 -13.15 -37.54 31.12
C LEU A 15 -11.76 -37.29 30.56
N ALA A 16 -11.50 -37.72 29.33
CA ALA A 16 -10.34 -37.33 28.58
C ALA A 16 -10.51 -35.88 28.09
N LEU A 17 -9.81 -34.97 28.73
CA LEU A 17 -9.69 -33.56 28.34
C LEU A 17 -8.75 -33.49 27.10
N ALA A 18 -9.33 -33.53 25.91
CA ALA A 18 -8.59 -33.31 24.67
C ALA A 18 -8.25 -31.81 24.58
N ALA A 19 -7.03 -31.47 24.94
CA ALA A 19 -6.48 -30.13 24.69
C ALA A 19 -6.31 -29.93 23.18
N LEU A 20 -7.18 -29.13 22.56
CA LEU A 20 -7.04 -28.63 21.21
C LEU A 20 -5.87 -27.65 21.16
N LEU A 21 -4.68 -28.16 20.82
CA LEU A 21 -3.55 -27.35 20.40
C LEU A 21 -3.87 -26.73 19.04
N THR A 22 -4.42 -25.52 19.04
CA THR A 22 -4.47 -24.72 17.83
C THR A 22 -3.04 -24.26 17.50
N PRO A 23 -2.47 -24.60 16.34
CA PRO A 23 -1.20 -24.02 15.94
C PRO A 23 -1.41 -22.52 15.76
N ALA A 24 -0.75 -21.72 16.58
CA ALA A 24 -0.61 -20.30 16.34
C ALA A 24 0.18 -20.14 15.03
N VAL A 25 -0.53 -19.85 13.95
CA VAL A 25 0.09 -19.42 12.69
C VAL A 25 0.71 -18.05 12.96
N THR A 26 1.96 -18.05 13.38
CA THR A 26 2.78 -16.84 13.36
C THR A 26 2.94 -16.44 11.90
N ALA A 27 2.17 -15.46 11.47
CA ALA A 27 2.39 -14.78 10.19
C ALA A 27 3.78 -14.14 10.26
N GLN A 28 4.79 -14.90 9.83
CA GLN A 28 6.11 -14.33 9.57
C GLN A 28 5.91 -13.33 8.43
N THR A 29 5.96 -12.05 8.75
CA THR A 29 6.11 -10.98 7.74
C THR A 29 7.43 -11.27 7.01
N ARG A 30 7.29 -11.95 5.88
CA ARG A 30 8.42 -12.25 5.00
C ARG A 30 8.91 -10.89 4.51
N LYS A 31 10.02 -10.41 5.08
CA LYS A 31 10.66 -9.19 4.59
C LYS A 31 10.92 -9.41 3.09
N ALA A 32 10.21 -8.66 2.26
CA ALA A 32 10.36 -8.77 0.81
C ALA A 32 11.84 -8.56 0.47
N ALA A 33 12.36 -9.37 -0.47
CA ALA A 33 13.70 -9.14 -0.97
C ALA A 33 13.81 -7.70 -1.50
N PRO A 34 14.94 -7.02 -1.29
CA PRO A 34 15.12 -5.67 -1.81
C PRO A 34 14.86 -5.66 -3.32
N GLN A 35 14.03 -4.73 -3.77
CA GLN A 35 13.76 -4.55 -5.20
C GLN A 35 15.06 -4.15 -5.90
N PRO A 36 15.40 -4.72 -7.07
CA PRO A 36 16.55 -4.29 -7.84
C PRO A 36 16.47 -2.79 -8.17
N VAL A 37 17.61 -2.14 -8.24
CA VAL A 37 17.69 -0.71 -8.57
C VAL A 37 17.96 -0.53 -10.06
N ASP A 38 17.28 0.42 -10.70
CA ASP A 38 17.61 0.90 -12.05
C ASP A 38 18.91 1.72 -11.96
N ALA A 39 20.03 1.11 -12.35
CA ALA A 39 21.35 1.70 -12.20
C ALA A 39 21.54 2.95 -13.07
N GLU A 40 21.01 2.94 -14.30
CA GLU A 40 21.10 4.06 -15.25
C GLU A 40 20.36 5.28 -14.73
N TYR A 41 19.09 5.09 -14.35
CA TYR A 41 18.28 6.19 -13.81
C TYR A 41 18.83 6.73 -12.49
N THR A 42 19.27 5.83 -11.61
CA THR A 42 19.87 6.20 -10.32
C THR A 42 21.16 6.99 -10.47
N ALA A 43 21.99 6.65 -11.46
CA ALA A 43 23.18 7.44 -11.77
C ALA A 43 22.82 8.87 -12.22
N LYS A 44 21.77 9.03 -13.02
CA LYS A 44 21.27 10.34 -13.45
C LYS A 44 20.67 11.15 -12.31
N ILE A 45 19.97 10.54 -11.36
CA ILE A 45 19.51 11.22 -10.14
C ILE A 45 20.70 11.86 -9.42
N LYS A 46 21.79 11.10 -9.24
CA LYS A 46 23.00 11.57 -8.56
C LYS A 46 23.74 12.66 -9.35
N GLU A 47 23.79 12.53 -10.67
CA GLU A 47 24.41 13.49 -11.57
C GLU A 47 23.71 14.87 -11.51
N TYR A 48 22.37 14.89 -11.43
CA TYR A 48 21.57 16.12 -11.43
C TYR A 48 21.29 16.66 -10.02
N LEU A 49 21.70 15.95 -8.99
CA LEU A 49 21.56 16.40 -7.60
C LEU A 49 22.53 17.56 -7.34
N GLN A 50 21.98 18.74 -7.11
CA GLN A 50 22.78 19.96 -6.89
C GLN A 50 23.44 19.99 -5.52
N ASP A 51 22.78 19.43 -4.51
CA ASP A 51 23.29 19.39 -3.13
C ASP A 51 22.88 18.05 -2.47
N PRO A 52 23.87 17.24 -2.00
CA PRO A 52 23.59 15.94 -1.35
C PRO A 52 22.68 16.06 -0.13
N ARG A 53 22.55 17.22 0.49
CA ARG A 53 21.69 17.44 1.66
C ARG A 53 20.20 17.50 1.33
N ILE A 54 19.82 17.68 0.07
CA ILE A 54 18.41 17.78 -0.36
C ILE A 54 17.81 16.48 -0.83
N THR A 55 18.53 15.36 -0.76
CA THR A 55 18.02 14.03 -1.08
C THR A 55 17.67 13.23 0.16
N THR A 56 16.81 12.23 -0.01
CA THR A 56 16.44 11.25 1.03
C THR A 56 16.44 9.85 0.44
N GLU A 57 16.45 8.83 1.27
CA GLU A 57 16.37 7.42 0.87
C GLU A 57 15.12 7.07 0.02
N LEU A 58 14.09 7.92 0.05
CA LEU A 58 12.87 7.73 -0.75
C LEU A 58 13.03 8.14 -2.22
N VAL A 59 14.04 8.97 -2.54
CA VAL A 59 14.22 9.56 -3.88
C VAL A 59 15.67 9.52 -4.38
N ASP A 60 16.59 8.92 -3.64
CA ASP A 60 18.02 8.83 -4.01
C ASP A 60 18.31 7.74 -5.05
N HIS A 61 17.34 6.90 -5.33
CA HIS A 61 17.41 5.82 -6.32
C HIS A 61 16.05 5.55 -6.95
N LEU A 62 16.03 4.88 -8.09
CA LEU A 62 14.81 4.38 -8.72
C LEU A 62 14.81 2.85 -8.68
N PRO A 63 13.77 2.21 -8.10
CA PRO A 63 13.58 0.77 -8.19
C PRO A 63 13.39 0.33 -9.64
N ALA A 64 14.02 -0.77 -10.03
CA ALA A 64 13.84 -1.36 -11.35
C ALA A 64 12.48 -2.07 -11.45
N SER A 65 11.83 -1.95 -12.60
CA SER A 65 10.60 -2.69 -12.93
C SER A 65 10.66 -3.20 -14.36
N ALA A 66 10.13 -4.41 -14.58
CA ALA A 66 9.99 -4.98 -15.91
C ALA A 66 8.74 -4.43 -16.64
N THR A 67 7.73 -3.98 -15.90
CA THR A 67 6.41 -3.59 -16.44
C THR A 67 6.17 -2.09 -16.39
N VAL A 68 6.64 -1.41 -15.35
CA VAL A 68 6.43 0.02 -15.16
C VAL A 68 7.53 0.81 -15.86
N PRO A 69 7.20 1.66 -16.84
CA PRO A 69 8.21 2.45 -17.55
C PRO A 69 8.81 3.53 -16.63
N THR A 70 10.13 3.70 -16.68
CA THR A 70 10.77 4.84 -16.03
C THR A 70 10.44 6.13 -16.77
N PRO A 71 10.52 7.33 -16.14
CA PRO A 71 10.40 8.60 -16.85
C PRO A 71 11.36 8.71 -18.03
N LEU A 72 12.59 8.20 -17.91
CA LEU A 72 13.56 8.18 -19.00
C LEU A 72 13.05 7.38 -20.20
N LYS A 73 12.53 6.16 -19.97
CA LYS A 73 11.98 5.32 -21.06
C LYS A 73 10.74 5.94 -21.70
N PHE A 74 9.92 6.61 -20.93
CA PHE A 74 8.66 7.20 -21.39
C PHE A 74 8.85 8.53 -22.11
N HIS A 75 9.64 9.44 -21.57
CA HIS A 75 9.85 10.78 -22.10
C HIS A 75 11.10 10.89 -23.00
N GLY A 76 11.97 9.88 -23.03
CA GLY A 76 13.29 9.97 -23.67
C GLY A 76 14.30 10.81 -22.87
N ARG A 77 13.91 11.31 -21.70
CA ARG A 77 14.75 12.12 -20.79
C ARG A 77 14.30 11.94 -19.36
N ILE A 78 15.15 12.31 -18.44
CA ILE A 78 14.85 12.37 -17.00
C ILE A 78 14.06 13.64 -16.69
N VAL A 79 13.08 13.55 -15.80
CA VAL A 79 12.40 14.73 -15.25
C VAL A 79 13.39 15.49 -14.39
N GLY A 80 13.53 16.81 -14.63
CA GLY A 80 14.55 17.63 -13.99
C GLY A 80 15.85 17.76 -14.76
N THR A 81 15.93 17.24 -16.00
CA THR A 81 17.05 17.50 -16.92
C THR A 81 17.27 19.01 -17.05
N PRO A 82 18.50 19.52 -16.86
CA PRO A 82 18.79 20.94 -16.97
C PRO A 82 18.38 21.52 -18.32
N GLY A 83 17.72 22.68 -18.31
CA GLY A 83 17.25 23.37 -19.50
C GLY A 83 15.96 22.79 -20.12
N GLU A 84 15.39 21.73 -19.57
CA GLU A 84 14.19 21.06 -20.06
C GLU A 84 13.00 21.21 -19.11
N LEU A 85 11.88 21.70 -19.62
CA LEU A 85 10.62 21.78 -18.87
C LEU A 85 9.76 20.56 -19.16
N THR A 86 9.18 19.97 -18.10
CA THR A 86 8.17 18.94 -18.22
C THR A 86 6.79 19.56 -18.02
N TYR A 87 6.01 19.66 -19.09
CA TYR A 87 4.69 20.28 -19.07
C TYR A 87 3.65 19.34 -18.43
N ALA A 88 2.60 19.92 -17.84
CA ALA A 88 1.51 19.18 -17.19
C ALA A 88 0.92 18.07 -18.08
N ARG A 89 0.72 18.35 -19.39
CA ARG A 89 0.24 17.35 -20.37
C ARG A 89 1.15 16.10 -20.45
N ASP A 90 2.46 16.29 -20.33
CA ASP A 90 3.41 15.17 -20.41
C ASP A 90 3.44 14.39 -19.10
N ILE A 91 3.27 15.06 -17.97
CA ILE A 91 3.09 14.44 -16.66
C ILE A 91 1.79 13.60 -16.65
N HIS A 92 0.66 14.15 -17.15
CA HIS A 92 -0.60 13.41 -17.21
C HIS A 92 -0.48 12.15 -18.08
N ARG A 93 0.17 12.23 -19.23
CA ARG A 93 0.45 11.07 -20.09
C ARG A 93 1.28 10.00 -19.39
N TYR A 94 2.25 10.43 -18.59
CA TYR A 94 3.04 9.48 -17.78
C TYR A 94 2.21 8.85 -16.68
N PHE A 95 1.35 9.59 -16.00
CA PHE A 95 0.42 9.05 -15.00
C PHE A 95 -0.54 8.03 -15.60
N GLU A 96 -1.06 8.29 -16.80
CA GLU A 96 -1.87 7.30 -17.53
C GLU A 96 -1.07 6.03 -17.87
N ALA A 97 0.21 6.16 -18.17
CA ALA A 97 1.07 5.01 -18.41
C ALA A 97 1.33 4.19 -17.15
N LEU A 98 1.45 4.85 -15.98
CA LEU A 98 1.57 4.16 -14.69
C LEU A 98 0.30 3.42 -14.31
N ASP A 99 -0.87 4.05 -14.49
CA ASP A 99 -2.18 3.45 -14.26
C ASP A 99 -2.37 2.16 -15.08
N LYS A 100 -1.99 2.21 -16.37
CA LYS A 100 -2.06 1.04 -17.27
C LYS A 100 -1.03 -0.05 -16.96
N ALA A 101 0.10 0.32 -16.37
CA ALA A 101 1.23 -0.59 -16.17
C ALA A 101 1.22 -1.31 -14.81
N SER A 102 0.38 -0.87 -13.85
CA SER A 102 0.43 -1.39 -12.49
C SER A 102 -0.91 -1.29 -11.77
N ASP A 103 -1.36 -2.39 -11.17
CA ASP A 103 -2.53 -2.43 -10.28
C ASP A 103 -2.32 -1.66 -8.95
N ARG A 104 -1.14 -1.07 -8.75
CA ARG A 104 -0.76 -0.25 -7.59
C ARG A 104 -0.93 1.24 -7.84
N ALA A 105 -1.39 1.62 -9.02
CA ALA A 105 -1.68 2.98 -9.41
C ALA A 105 -3.07 3.06 -10.03
N THR A 106 -3.77 4.16 -9.81
CA THR A 106 -5.00 4.46 -10.55
C THR A 106 -5.17 5.97 -10.69
N MET A 107 -5.63 6.39 -11.85
CA MET A 107 -5.77 7.80 -12.22
C MET A 107 -7.20 8.15 -12.59
N TRP A 108 -7.66 9.33 -12.18
CA TRP A 108 -8.93 9.88 -12.63
C TRP A 108 -8.92 11.41 -12.66
N THR A 109 -9.85 11.98 -13.44
CA THR A 109 -10.06 13.42 -13.51
C THR A 109 -10.99 13.86 -12.38
N ILE A 110 -10.62 14.92 -11.64
CA ILE A 110 -11.40 15.48 -10.55
C ILE A 110 -12.12 16.80 -10.93
N GLY A 111 -11.83 17.34 -12.10
CA GLY A 111 -12.43 18.57 -12.58
C GLY A 111 -11.57 19.26 -13.63
N LYS A 112 -11.91 20.53 -13.89
CA LYS A 112 -11.16 21.39 -14.81
C LYS A 112 -10.73 22.68 -14.10
N SER A 113 -9.55 23.19 -14.51
CA SER A 113 -9.10 24.52 -14.11
C SER A 113 -9.94 25.61 -14.80
N GLU A 114 -9.77 26.88 -14.39
CA GLU A 114 -10.37 28.05 -15.04
C GLU A 114 -10.07 28.12 -16.55
N GLU A 115 -8.90 27.64 -16.96
CA GLU A 115 -8.51 27.56 -18.36
C GLU A 115 -9.01 26.30 -19.09
N GLY A 116 -9.90 25.53 -18.46
CA GLY A 116 -10.46 24.30 -19.01
C GLY A 116 -9.52 23.09 -19.06
N ARG A 117 -8.37 23.16 -18.40
CA ARG A 117 -7.42 22.04 -18.33
C ARG A 117 -7.86 21.01 -17.31
N ASP A 118 -7.71 19.73 -17.65
CA ASP A 118 -8.04 18.65 -16.73
C ASP A 118 -7.14 18.68 -15.49
N MET A 119 -7.78 18.61 -14.33
CA MET A 119 -7.12 18.35 -13.04
C MET A 119 -7.24 16.87 -12.75
N VAL A 120 -6.12 16.21 -12.50
CA VAL A 120 -6.07 14.77 -12.31
C VAL A 120 -5.53 14.40 -10.94
N VAL A 121 -5.94 13.23 -10.44
CA VAL A 121 -5.37 12.58 -9.26
C VAL A 121 -4.81 11.24 -9.71
N LEU A 122 -3.59 10.93 -9.27
CA LEU A 122 -2.99 9.61 -9.32
C LEU A 122 -2.88 9.09 -7.89
N ALA A 123 -3.62 8.03 -7.55
CA ALA A 123 -3.46 7.31 -6.30
C ALA A 123 -2.44 6.19 -6.48
N ILE A 124 -1.51 6.08 -5.55
CA ILE A 124 -0.48 5.03 -5.53
C ILE A 124 -0.50 4.38 -4.15
N ALA A 125 -0.70 3.06 -4.11
CA ALA A 125 -0.70 2.26 -2.89
C ALA A 125 -0.42 0.78 -3.21
N ASP A 126 -0.49 -0.10 -2.23
CA ASP A 126 -0.57 -1.54 -2.49
C ASP A 126 -1.89 -1.90 -3.20
N GLU A 127 -1.90 -3.04 -3.88
CA GLU A 127 -3.03 -3.46 -4.71
C GLU A 127 -4.33 -3.64 -3.93
N ALA A 128 -4.24 -4.07 -2.66
CA ALA A 128 -5.42 -4.27 -1.81
C ALA A 128 -6.05 -2.91 -1.45
N THR A 129 -5.22 -1.92 -1.16
CA THR A 129 -5.65 -0.54 -0.88
C THR A 129 -6.27 0.10 -2.13
N ILE A 130 -5.64 -0.03 -3.30
CA ILE A 130 -6.21 0.50 -4.56
C ILE A 130 -7.59 -0.09 -4.84
N LYS A 131 -7.79 -1.39 -4.64
CA LYS A 131 -9.10 -2.05 -4.80
C LYS A 131 -10.17 -1.57 -3.81
N GLN A 132 -9.78 -0.92 -2.71
CA GLN A 132 -10.67 -0.44 -1.65
C GLN A 132 -10.74 1.09 -1.55
N LEU A 133 -10.33 1.84 -2.57
CA LEU A 133 -10.30 3.31 -2.55
C LEU A 133 -11.64 3.95 -2.19
N SER A 134 -12.76 3.37 -2.61
CA SER A 134 -14.10 3.87 -2.24
C SER A 134 -14.34 3.78 -0.73
N ALA A 135 -13.95 2.67 -0.10
CA ALA A 135 -14.09 2.49 1.35
C ALA A 135 -13.19 3.47 2.12
N TYR A 136 -11.95 3.70 1.65
CA TYR A 136 -11.07 4.72 2.24
C TYR A 136 -11.62 6.14 2.07
N ARG A 137 -12.15 6.48 0.91
CA ARG A 137 -12.83 7.75 0.69
C ARG A 137 -13.99 7.94 1.67
N ASP A 138 -14.82 6.92 1.87
CA ASP A 138 -15.98 7.01 2.76
C ASP A 138 -15.56 7.17 4.23
N LYS A 139 -14.43 6.57 4.65
CA LYS A 139 -13.80 6.83 5.94
C LYS A 139 -13.31 8.28 6.05
N LEU A 140 -12.63 8.78 5.02
CA LEU A 140 -12.13 10.16 5.00
C LEU A 140 -13.26 11.18 5.06
N VAL A 141 -14.38 10.94 4.35
CA VAL A 141 -15.57 11.79 4.43
C VAL A 141 -16.10 11.87 5.86
N LYS A 142 -16.17 10.75 6.58
CA LYS A 142 -16.57 10.75 8.00
C LYS A 142 -15.59 11.53 8.86
N LEU A 143 -14.28 11.29 8.68
CA LEU A 143 -13.24 11.97 9.47
C LEU A 143 -13.19 13.49 9.26
N THR A 144 -13.63 13.99 8.09
CA THR A 144 -13.61 15.42 7.79
C THR A 144 -14.84 16.18 8.26
N ASP A 145 -15.90 15.51 8.73
CA ASP A 145 -17.10 16.17 9.21
C ASP A 145 -17.34 15.91 10.72
N PRO A 146 -16.79 16.77 11.61
CA PRO A 146 -16.95 16.63 13.06
C PRO A 146 -18.38 16.86 13.55
N ARG A 147 -19.30 17.33 12.69
CA ARG A 147 -20.72 17.51 13.04
C ARG A 147 -21.47 16.19 13.05
N THR A 148 -21.01 15.21 12.30
CA THR A 148 -21.67 13.91 12.11
C THR A 148 -20.87 12.75 12.67
N THR A 149 -19.58 12.97 12.99
CA THR A 149 -18.68 11.93 13.50
C THR A 149 -18.15 12.34 14.88
N THR A 150 -18.42 11.54 15.89
CA THR A 150 -17.90 11.73 17.23
C THR A 150 -16.41 11.42 17.30
N GLU A 151 -15.72 11.91 18.33
CA GLU A 151 -14.30 11.62 18.55
C GLU A 151 -14.03 10.11 18.66
N ALA A 152 -14.90 9.38 19.37
CA ALA A 152 -14.76 7.92 19.53
C ALA A 152 -14.89 7.17 18.18
N GLU A 153 -15.83 7.60 17.33
CA GLU A 153 -16.00 7.05 15.98
C GLU A 153 -14.81 7.40 15.09
N ALA A 154 -14.29 8.64 15.19
CA ALA A 154 -13.10 9.05 14.44
C ALA A 154 -11.88 8.21 14.82
N GLN A 155 -11.65 7.98 16.11
CA GLN A 155 -10.56 7.12 16.58
C GLN A 155 -10.68 5.67 16.09
N ALA A 156 -11.90 5.15 15.95
CA ALA A 156 -12.13 3.79 15.45
C ALA A 156 -11.92 3.68 13.91
N LEU A 157 -11.86 4.79 13.18
CA LEU A 157 -11.62 4.83 11.73
C LEU A 157 -10.12 4.94 11.37
N LEU A 158 -9.28 5.34 12.31
CA LEU A 158 -7.84 5.44 12.16
C LEU A 158 -7.13 4.08 12.34
#